data_a0874c418a554b2f83a3347a1304b2d0
#
_entry.id   a0874c418a554b2f83a3347a1304b2d0
#
_cell.length_a   1.000
_cell.length_b   1.000
_cell.length_c   1.000
_cell.angle_alpha   90.00
_cell.angle_beta   90.00
_cell.angle_gamma   90.00
#
_symmetry.space_group_name_H-M   'P 1'
#
loop_
_entity.id
_entity.type
_entity.pdbx_description
1 polymer ?
#
loop_
_entity_poly.entity_id
_entity_poly.type
_entity_poly.pdbx_seq_one_letter_code
_entity_poly.pdbx_strand_id
1 'polypeptide(L)'
;MSEKKLIWAQDFDLPAGSAPDSSIWARDLGDGSDYGIPGWGNNELQVYTNQNAFVNSQSQLEVEAKRVVDGSAGDAYYGPAQWTSARLVTKNKVYFQYGQIEIRTKVPRGKGLW
;
A
#
# COMPACT_ATOMS: atom_id res chain seq x y z
N MET A 1 -27.67 -15.41 -20.32
CA MET A 1 -26.48 -15.26 -19.44
C MET A 1 -25.50 -14.33 -20.10
N SER A 2 -25.15 -13.28 -19.44
CA SER A 2 -24.21 -12.29 -20.00
C SER A 2 -22.76 -12.76 -19.82
N GLU A 3 -21.96 -12.57 -20.84
CA GLU A 3 -20.53 -12.78 -20.73
C GLU A 3 -19.88 -11.67 -19.91
N LYS A 4 -18.87 -12.03 -19.11
CA LYS A 4 -18.04 -11.05 -18.40
C LYS A 4 -16.97 -10.55 -19.35
N LYS A 5 -16.81 -9.24 -19.39
CA LYS A 5 -15.79 -8.58 -20.19
C LYS A 5 -14.77 -7.92 -19.26
N LEU A 6 -13.49 -8.16 -19.49
CA LEU A 6 -12.43 -7.45 -18.78
C LEU A 6 -12.42 -5.99 -19.22
N ILE A 7 -12.60 -5.09 -18.26
CA ILE A 7 -12.63 -3.65 -18.51
C ILE A 7 -11.36 -2.94 -18.01
N TRP A 8 -10.61 -3.55 -17.10
CA TRP A 8 -9.38 -3.00 -16.58
C TRP A 8 -8.57 -4.10 -15.90
N ALA A 9 -7.26 -4.04 -16.03
CA ALA A 9 -6.34 -4.93 -15.33
C ALA A 9 -5.08 -4.18 -14.93
N GLN A 10 -4.47 -4.58 -13.82
CA GLN A 10 -3.16 -4.12 -13.40
C GLN A 10 -2.25 -5.32 -13.17
N ASP A 11 -1.28 -5.49 -14.05
CA ASP A 11 -0.39 -6.65 -14.02
C ASP A 11 1.01 -6.31 -13.49
N PHE A 12 1.26 -5.05 -13.11
CA PHE A 12 2.56 -4.58 -12.60
C PHE A 12 3.74 -4.96 -13.50
N ASP A 13 3.53 -4.89 -14.82
CA ASP A 13 4.54 -5.22 -15.82
C ASP A 13 5.53 -4.07 -15.99
N LEU A 14 6.37 -3.88 -14.99
CA LEU A 14 7.37 -2.83 -14.89
C LEU A 14 8.72 -3.46 -14.51
N PRO A 15 9.84 -2.78 -14.82
CA PRO A 15 11.14 -3.26 -14.39
C PRO A 15 11.24 -3.47 -12.88
N ALA A 16 12.02 -4.45 -12.44
CA ALA A 16 12.27 -4.71 -11.03
C ALA A 16 12.80 -3.45 -10.33
N GLY A 17 12.27 -3.18 -9.14
CA GLY A 17 12.59 -1.98 -8.35
C GLY A 17 11.76 -0.76 -8.69
N SER A 18 10.90 -0.83 -9.72
CA SER A 18 10.04 0.30 -10.08
C SER A 18 9.04 0.62 -8.99
N ALA A 19 8.76 1.91 -8.80
CA ALA A 19 7.60 2.34 -8.04
C ALA A 19 6.31 1.98 -8.80
N PRO A 20 5.20 1.73 -8.09
CA PRO A 20 3.91 1.58 -8.75
C PRO A 20 3.55 2.81 -9.58
N ASP A 21 2.88 2.59 -10.70
CA ASP A 21 2.52 3.66 -11.64
C ASP A 21 1.68 4.74 -10.96
N SER A 22 2.20 5.96 -10.90
CA SER A 22 1.55 7.08 -10.22
C SER A 22 0.30 7.60 -10.94
N SER A 23 0.08 7.21 -12.20
CA SER A 23 -1.17 7.51 -12.89
C SER A 23 -2.34 6.64 -12.42
N ILE A 24 -2.04 5.54 -11.74
CA ILE A 24 -3.02 4.56 -11.24
C ILE A 24 -3.07 4.61 -9.71
N TRP A 25 -1.92 4.70 -9.06
CA TRP A 25 -1.78 4.58 -7.62
C TRP A 25 -1.34 5.89 -6.98
N ALA A 26 -2.15 6.40 -6.08
CA ALA A 26 -1.73 7.41 -5.10
C ALA A 26 -1.25 6.72 -3.83
N ARG A 27 -0.55 7.46 -2.98
CA ARG A 27 -0.03 6.95 -1.72
C ARG A 27 -0.52 7.80 -0.57
N ASP A 28 -0.98 7.14 0.48
CA ASP A 28 -1.13 7.78 1.78
C ASP A 28 0.22 7.72 2.49
N LEU A 29 0.66 8.81 3.09
CA LEU A 29 1.96 8.92 3.74
C LEU A 29 1.82 9.29 5.22
N GLY A 30 2.80 8.88 6.02
CA GLY A 30 2.88 9.23 7.43
C GLY A 30 2.03 8.32 8.32
N ASP A 31 1.65 8.84 9.47
CA ASP A 31 0.90 8.13 10.52
C ASP A 31 -0.58 8.51 10.59
N GLY A 32 -1.05 9.32 9.66
CA GLY A 32 -2.41 9.82 9.63
C GLY A 32 -2.61 11.18 10.31
N SER A 33 -1.62 11.68 11.04
CA SER A 33 -1.72 12.97 11.73
C SER A 33 -1.97 14.13 10.77
N ASP A 34 -1.34 14.12 9.60
CA ASP A 34 -1.52 15.14 8.58
C ASP A 34 -2.95 15.18 8.02
N TYR A 35 -3.69 14.10 8.21
CA TYR A 35 -5.10 13.99 7.80
C TYR A 35 -6.05 14.18 8.98
N GLY A 36 -5.54 14.54 10.16
CA GLY A 36 -6.33 14.70 11.37
C GLY A 36 -6.77 13.40 12.03
N ILE A 37 -6.15 12.27 11.66
CA ILE A 37 -6.47 10.94 12.18
C ILE A 37 -5.21 10.19 12.62
N PRO A 38 -4.53 10.65 13.71
CA PRO A 38 -3.32 9.99 14.20
C PRO A 38 -3.53 8.48 14.38
N GLY A 39 -2.53 7.67 14.01
CA GLY A 39 -2.66 6.21 14.03
C GLY A 39 -3.72 5.72 13.06
N TRP A 40 -4.04 6.51 12.06
CA TRP A 40 -5.09 6.24 11.06
C TRP A 40 -6.47 5.95 11.70
N GLY A 41 -6.70 6.55 12.88
CA GLY A 41 -7.93 6.38 13.65
C GLY A 41 -8.08 5.00 14.28
N ASN A 42 -7.02 4.20 14.33
CA ASN A 42 -7.08 2.80 14.75
C ASN A 42 -5.86 2.40 15.60
N ASN A 43 -5.15 3.36 16.17
CA ASN A 43 -3.93 3.14 16.96
C ASN A 43 -2.84 2.36 16.21
N GLU A 44 -2.77 2.52 14.90
CA GLU A 44 -1.76 1.84 14.06
C GLU A 44 -0.38 2.39 14.36
N LEU A 45 0.63 1.54 14.31
CA LEU A 45 1.99 1.89 14.73
C LEU A 45 2.90 2.24 13.55
N GLN A 46 2.56 1.85 12.34
CA GLN A 46 3.38 2.09 11.16
C GLN A 46 3.20 3.51 10.61
N VAL A 47 4.25 4.00 10.01
CA VAL A 47 4.18 5.17 9.12
C VAL A 47 4.30 4.68 7.68
N TYR A 48 3.48 5.21 6.81
CA TYR A 48 3.52 4.86 5.39
C TYR A 48 4.53 5.73 4.66
N THR A 49 5.29 5.10 3.76
CA THR A 49 6.35 5.75 2.99
C THR A 49 6.23 5.44 1.50
N ASN A 50 7.03 6.16 0.69
CA ASN A 50 7.14 5.89 -0.74
C ASN A 50 8.05 4.71 -1.07
N GLN A 51 8.84 4.20 -0.11
CA GLN A 51 9.85 3.17 -0.37
C GLN A 51 9.38 1.74 -0.08
N ASN A 52 8.23 1.61 0.60
CA ASN A 52 7.77 0.30 1.06
C ASN A 52 6.85 -0.43 0.07
N ALA A 53 6.68 0.09 -1.14
CA ALA A 53 5.96 -0.58 -2.22
C ALA A 53 6.77 -0.48 -3.51
N PHE A 54 7.01 -1.61 -4.14
CA PHE A 54 7.81 -1.68 -5.37
C PHE A 54 7.43 -2.93 -6.19
N VAL A 55 7.77 -2.89 -7.46
CA VAL A 55 7.57 -4.04 -8.35
C VAL A 55 8.83 -4.91 -8.30
N ASN A 56 8.66 -6.21 -8.11
CA ASN A 56 9.78 -7.15 -8.06
C ASN A 56 10.15 -7.70 -9.44
N SER A 57 11.17 -8.60 -9.49
CA SER A 57 11.65 -9.19 -10.74
C SER A 57 10.65 -10.15 -11.40
N GLN A 58 9.56 -10.48 -10.73
CA GLN A 58 8.50 -11.38 -11.22
C GLN A 58 7.24 -10.61 -11.62
N SER A 59 7.34 -9.29 -11.83
CA SER A 59 6.21 -8.41 -12.15
C SER A 59 5.10 -8.50 -11.11
N GLN A 60 5.48 -8.47 -9.83
CA GLN A 60 4.56 -8.47 -8.71
C GLN A 60 4.77 -7.22 -7.88
N LEU A 61 3.68 -6.62 -7.43
CA LEU A 61 3.75 -5.56 -6.43
C LEU A 61 4.04 -6.17 -5.08
N GLU A 62 5.11 -5.71 -4.43
CA GLU A 62 5.39 -5.99 -3.03
C GLU A 62 5.06 -4.78 -2.18
N VAL A 63 4.32 -5.00 -1.10
CA VAL A 63 4.11 -4.04 -0.03
C VAL A 63 4.78 -4.60 1.21
N GLU A 64 5.78 -3.88 1.72
CA GLU A 64 6.66 -4.37 2.78
C GLU A 64 6.39 -3.64 4.09
N ALA A 65 6.14 -4.39 5.16
CA ALA A 65 6.18 -3.85 6.51
C ALA A 65 7.59 -4.10 7.07
N LYS A 66 8.21 -3.05 7.60
CA LYS A 66 9.61 -3.06 7.97
C LYS A 66 9.80 -2.46 9.36
N ARG A 67 10.55 -3.14 10.22
CA ARG A 67 10.92 -2.57 11.51
C ARG A 67 12.09 -1.61 11.36
N VAL A 68 12.00 -0.46 12.03
CA VAL A 68 13.02 0.58 12.03
C VAL A 68 13.32 0.95 13.47
N VAL A 69 14.58 0.83 13.88
CA VAL A 69 14.99 1.05 15.28
C VAL A 69 15.99 2.18 15.47
N ASP A 70 16.40 2.83 14.38
CA ASP A 70 17.45 3.86 14.38
C ASP A 70 16.90 5.30 14.30
N GLY A 71 15.59 5.47 14.37
CA GLY A 71 14.95 6.78 14.26
C GLY A 71 14.83 7.32 12.84
N SER A 72 15.28 6.59 11.81
CA SER A 72 15.27 7.05 10.43
C SER A 72 13.86 7.17 9.84
N ALA A 73 12.88 6.55 10.47
CA ALA A 73 11.48 6.62 10.03
C ALA A 73 10.78 7.93 10.46
N GLY A 74 11.47 8.79 11.24
CA GLY A 74 10.88 10.02 11.76
C GLY A 74 9.96 9.78 12.94
N ASP A 75 9.12 10.76 13.27
CA ASP A 75 8.22 10.68 14.41
C ASP A 75 6.82 10.30 14.00
N ALA A 76 6.21 9.43 14.80
CA ALA A 76 4.79 9.13 14.76
C ALA A 76 4.07 9.81 15.94
N TYR A 77 2.76 9.65 16.04
CA TYR A 77 1.98 10.24 17.12
C TYR A 77 2.39 9.76 18.53
N TYR A 78 3.04 8.61 18.61
CA TYR A 78 3.48 8.00 19.87
C TYR A 78 4.96 8.24 20.18
N GLY A 79 5.72 8.93 19.32
CA GLY A 79 7.16 9.13 19.44
C GLY A 79 7.90 8.65 18.20
N PRO A 80 9.21 8.28 18.27
CA PRO A 80 9.94 7.77 17.10
C PRO A 80 9.22 6.58 16.48
N ALA A 81 8.96 6.65 15.19
CA ALA A 81 8.31 5.57 14.46
C ALA A 81 9.20 4.33 14.43
N GLN A 82 8.61 3.17 14.69
CA GLN A 82 9.30 1.89 14.75
C GLN A 82 8.97 0.96 13.60
N TRP A 83 7.99 1.34 12.77
CA TRP A 83 7.53 0.53 11.65
C TRP A 83 7.26 1.41 10.44
N THR A 84 7.67 0.93 9.28
CA THR A 84 7.30 1.53 8.00
C THR A 84 6.52 0.54 7.16
N SER A 85 5.67 1.04 6.31
CA SER A 85 4.91 0.24 5.37
C SER A 85 4.47 1.12 4.19
N ALA A 86 3.55 0.65 3.38
CA ALA A 86 2.98 1.44 2.29
C ALA A 86 1.47 1.25 2.23
N ARG A 87 0.80 2.30 1.83
CA ARG A 87 -0.64 2.27 1.55
C ARG A 87 -0.90 2.91 0.20
N LEU A 88 -1.38 2.10 -0.72
CA LEU A 88 -1.68 2.53 -2.09
C LEU A 88 -3.19 2.62 -2.25
N VAL A 89 -3.63 3.67 -2.93
CA VAL A 89 -5.03 3.90 -3.21
C VAL A 89 -5.20 4.33 -4.66
N THR A 90 -6.37 4.04 -5.24
CA THR A 90 -6.72 4.50 -6.58
C THR A 90 -7.60 5.74 -6.58
N LYS A 91 -7.76 6.38 -5.42
CA LYS A 91 -8.60 7.55 -5.24
C LYS A 91 -8.25 8.64 -6.25
N ASN A 92 -9.27 9.17 -6.92
CA ASN A 92 -9.16 10.19 -7.97
C ASN A 92 -8.38 9.75 -9.21
N LYS A 93 -8.16 8.44 -9.40
CA LYS A 93 -7.41 7.90 -10.54
C LYS A 93 -8.16 6.82 -11.29
N VAL A 94 -8.63 5.77 -10.61
CA VAL A 94 -9.36 4.67 -11.23
C VAL A 94 -10.61 4.39 -10.41
N TYR A 95 -11.75 4.26 -11.09
CA TYR A 95 -13.04 4.06 -10.45
C TYR A 95 -13.77 2.88 -11.07
N PHE A 96 -14.49 2.15 -10.24
CA PHE A 96 -15.39 1.09 -10.65
C PHE A 96 -16.71 1.27 -9.95
N GLN A 97 -17.77 0.98 -10.67
CA GLN A 97 -19.10 0.85 -10.11
C GLN A 97 -19.75 -0.38 -10.74
N TYR A 98 -20.13 -1.33 -9.90
CA TYR A 98 -20.65 -2.63 -10.30
C TYR A 98 -19.60 -3.51 -11.03
N GLY A 99 -19.78 -4.80 -10.96
CA GLY A 99 -18.97 -5.78 -11.64
C GLY A 99 -18.26 -6.73 -10.69
N GLN A 100 -17.29 -7.44 -11.22
CA GLN A 100 -16.46 -8.39 -10.48
C GLN A 100 -15.03 -7.88 -10.42
N ILE A 101 -14.43 -7.94 -9.23
CA ILE A 101 -13.03 -7.61 -9.01
C ILE A 101 -12.31 -8.87 -8.57
N GLU A 102 -11.24 -9.22 -9.28
CA GLU A 102 -10.39 -10.36 -8.94
C GLU A 102 -9.00 -9.85 -8.58
N ILE A 103 -8.50 -10.28 -7.40
CA ILE A 103 -7.17 -9.89 -6.93
C ILE A 103 -6.40 -11.17 -6.62
N ARG A 104 -5.26 -11.36 -7.30
CA ARG A 104 -4.33 -12.43 -6.99
C ARG A 104 -3.30 -11.89 -6.01
N THR A 105 -3.23 -12.48 -4.83
CA THR A 105 -2.38 -11.96 -3.76
C THR A 105 -1.80 -13.07 -2.90
N LYS A 106 -0.63 -12.81 -2.34
CA LYS A 106 -0.03 -13.60 -1.29
C LYS A 106 0.01 -12.75 -0.04
N VAL A 107 -0.79 -13.10 0.95
CA VAL A 107 -0.85 -12.36 2.21
C VAL A 107 0.20 -12.89 3.20
N PRO A 108 0.71 -12.04 4.09
CA PRO A 108 1.61 -12.48 5.14
C PRO A 108 0.89 -13.44 6.10
N ARG A 109 1.67 -14.26 6.79
CA ARG A 109 1.15 -15.20 7.78
C ARG A 109 1.81 -14.93 9.13
N GLY A 110 1.05 -15.11 10.18
CA GLY A 110 1.56 -14.95 11.54
C GLY A 110 0.45 -14.66 12.53
N LYS A 111 0.75 -14.90 13.80
CA LYS A 111 -0.17 -14.58 14.88
C LYS A 111 -0.30 -13.07 15.02
N GLY A 112 -1.53 -12.57 15.12
CA GLY A 112 -1.80 -11.15 15.27
C GLY A 112 -1.86 -10.35 13.96
N LEU A 113 -1.70 -10.98 12.83
CA LEU A 113 -1.92 -10.32 11.53
C LEU A 113 -3.42 -10.15 11.29
N TRP A 114 -3.77 -8.99 10.74
CA TRP A 114 -5.15 -8.55 10.63
C TRP A 114 -5.51 -8.09 9.24
#